data_eb1caecf9599f09b752d4fe608f0169d
#
_entry.id   eb1caecf9599f09b752d4fe608f0169d
#
_cell.length_a   1.000
_cell.length_b   1.000
_cell.length_c   1.000
_cell.angle_alpha   90.00
_cell.angle_beta   90.00
_cell.angle_gamma   90.00
#
_symmetry.space_group_name_H-M   'P 1'
#
loop_
_entity.id
_entity.type
_entity.pdbx_description
1 polymer ?
#
loop_
_entity_poly.entity_id
_entity_poly.type
_entity_poly.pdbx_seq_one_letter_code
_entity_poly.pdbx_strand_id
1 'polypeptide(L)'
;MGRLASPSTKGLFTVSKVTFYRGQQLPLEMHKVRIIQKLTLLPIEQRREALEGAGFNTFLLQNSDVFLDMLTDSGVNAMSQDQQAAMLMADDAYAGSATYTRMHDKLIEIFGMDYFLPAHQGRAAENIISQTMIRPDTVVPMNYHFTTSKAHIVANGAEVLEFIRPEGLEVTSDHPFKGNFDVEKLKELIDEKGADSISYVRMEAGTNLIGGQPFSLENLRETAAVCREHNVPLVLDASLLADNLYFIKTREEACKDMSIREITRAIADETDVLYFSARKLGFGRGGGICIRDEETFKKMRGYVPMFEGFLTYGGMSVREMEAITVGLDETMDEDMINQGPQFIEYMVTELDRRNIPVITPAGGLGAHVDAMRFVDHIPQQEYPAGSLAAALYLVSGVRGMERGTMSEQRDAEGNEPLADMELVRLAMPRRVFTLSQVNYAIDRLDWLYQNRRLIGGMEWEEEPEILRFFYGRMRPKSDWVSALVKKFREDFGDSL
;
A
#
# COMPACT_ATOMS: atom_id res chain seq x y z
N MET A 1 48.45 -2.84 -10.72
CA MET A 1 47.02 -2.63 -11.05
C MET A 1 46.19 -2.96 -9.81
N GLY A 2 45.92 -1.94 -9.01
CA GLY A 2 45.25 -2.07 -7.72
C GLY A 2 43.75 -2.35 -7.92
N ARG A 3 43.26 -3.39 -7.25
CA ARG A 3 41.82 -3.58 -7.07
C ARG A 3 41.32 -2.48 -6.13
N LEU A 4 40.49 -1.59 -6.64
CA LEU A 4 39.69 -0.71 -5.82
C LEU A 4 38.71 -1.60 -5.03
N ALA A 5 38.88 -1.64 -3.71
CA ALA A 5 37.94 -2.26 -2.81
C ALA A 5 36.63 -1.44 -2.86
N SER A 6 35.55 -2.05 -3.33
CA SER A 6 34.22 -1.47 -3.17
C SER A 6 33.89 -1.41 -1.68
N PRO A 7 33.19 -0.36 -1.20
CA PRO A 7 32.71 -0.32 0.18
C PRO A 7 31.81 -1.52 0.44
N SER A 8 32.05 -2.19 1.56
CA SER A 8 31.29 -3.34 1.99
C SER A 8 29.85 -2.92 2.29
N THR A 9 28.95 -3.15 1.36
CA THR A 9 27.50 -3.19 1.61
C THR A 9 27.21 -4.45 2.43
N LYS A 10 27.41 -4.38 3.73
CA LYS A 10 26.80 -5.31 4.67
C LYS A 10 25.30 -4.99 4.68
N GLY A 11 24.49 -5.90 4.16
CA GLY A 11 23.06 -5.90 4.44
C GLY A 11 22.07 -5.87 3.27
N LEU A 12 22.44 -6.30 2.06
CA LEU A 12 21.43 -6.66 1.05
C LEU A 12 21.24 -8.18 1.11
N PHE A 13 20.23 -8.63 1.85
CA PHE A 13 19.84 -10.03 1.90
C PHE A 13 19.14 -10.35 0.57
N THR A 14 19.82 -11.14 -0.25
CA THR A 14 19.24 -11.67 -1.47
C THR A 14 18.42 -12.90 -1.12
N VAL A 15 17.11 -12.77 -1.06
CA VAL A 15 16.19 -13.92 -1.07
C VAL A 15 16.20 -14.57 -2.45
N SER A 16 16.50 -13.84 -3.51
CA SER A 16 16.77 -14.39 -4.83
C SER A 16 18.08 -15.20 -4.81
N LYS A 17 17.99 -16.47 -5.17
CA LYS A 17 19.15 -17.36 -5.33
C LYS A 17 19.97 -17.06 -6.59
N VAL A 18 19.59 -16.06 -7.39
CA VAL A 18 20.23 -15.72 -8.67
C VAL A 18 21.33 -14.69 -8.43
N THR A 19 22.55 -15.03 -8.80
CA THR A 19 23.70 -14.13 -8.78
C THR A 19 24.15 -13.84 -10.21
N PHE A 20 24.14 -12.58 -10.59
CA PHE A 20 24.63 -12.16 -11.90
C PHE A 20 26.16 -12.24 -11.94
N TYR A 21 26.71 -12.68 -13.05
CA TYR A 21 28.16 -13.01 -13.21
C TYR A 21 29.09 -11.87 -12.79
N ARG A 22 28.72 -10.62 -13.02
CA ARG A 22 29.54 -9.44 -12.65
C ARG A 22 29.17 -8.82 -11.30
N GLY A 23 28.40 -9.54 -10.47
CA GLY A 23 27.99 -9.07 -9.15
C GLY A 23 26.92 -7.96 -9.16
N GLN A 24 26.23 -7.78 -10.29
CA GLN A 24 25.10 -6.86 -10.36
C GLN A 24 23.95 -7.36 -9.46
N GLN A 25 23.28 -6.44 -8.79
CA GLN A 25 22.08 -6.70 -8.00
C GLN A 25 20.89 -6.20 -8.80
N LEU A 26 20.28 -7.08 -9.56
CA LEU A 26 19.10 -6.77 -10.39
C LEU A 26 17.95 -7.69 -9.98
N PRO A 27 16.73 -7.15 -9.88
CA PRO A 27 15.55 -8.00 -9.74
C PRO A 27 15.36 -8.83 -11.02
N LEU A 28 14.85 -10.04 -10.88
CA LEU A 28 14.60 -10.93 -12.00
C LEU A 28 13.12 -11.27 -12.06
N GLU A 29 12.51 -11.12 -13.23
CA GLU A 29 11.14 -11.53 -13.49
C GLU A 29 11.06 -13.07 -13.49
N MET A 30 10.42 -13.64 -12.45
CA MET A 30 10.24 -15.10 -12.31
C MET A 30 8.93 -15.59 -12.98
N HIS A 31 8.47 -14.88 -14.01
CA HIS A 31 7.25 -15.20 -14.75
C HIS A 31 7.45 -15.03 -16.25
N LYS A 32 6.57 -15.68 -17.02
CA LYS A 32 6.51 -15.57 -18.47
C LYS A 32 5.21 -14.90 -18.88
N VAL A 33 5.30 -13.78 -19.60
CA VAL A 33 4.12 -13.06 -20.11
C VAL A 33 3.51 -13.83 -21.29
N ARG A 34 2.20 -14.08 -21.23
CA ARG A 34 1.43 -14.72 -22.32
C ARG A 34 0.25 -13.87 -22.80
N ILE A 35 -0.25 -12.97 -21.96
CA ILE A 35 -1.29 -11.99 -22.29
C ILE A 35 -0.69 -10.63 -22.09
N ILE A 36 -0.84 -9.74 -23.06
CA ILE A 36 -0.32 -8.38 -23.00
C ILE A 36 -1.45 -7.36 -23.15
N GLN A 37 -1.28 -6.22 -22.48
CA GLN A 37 -2.06 -5.01 -22.70
C GLN A 37 -1.17 -3.99 -23.39
N LYS A 38 -1.61 -3.46 -24.55
CA LYS A 38 -0.87 -2.41 -25.25
C LYS A 38 -0.85 -1.14 -24.40
N LEU A 39 0.33 -0.56 -24.20
CA LEU A 39 0.54 0.74 -23.60
C LEU A 39 0.79 1.79 -24.68
N THR A 40 0.44 3.03 -24.39
CA THR A 40 0.69 4.18 -25.28
C THR A 40 1.38 5.27 -24.47
N LEU A 41 2.54 5.72 -24.96
CA LEU A 41 3.19 6.92 -24.44
C LEU A 41 2.80 8.09 -25.33
N LEU A 42 2.01 9.03 -24.79
CA LEU A 42 1.59 10.23 -25.51
C LEU A 42 2.73 11.24 -25.62
N PRO A 43 2.78 12.07 -26.69
CA PRO A 43 3.64 13.27 -26.73
C PRO A 43 3.36 14.20 -25.54
N ILE A 44 4.36 14.96 -25.10
CA ILE A 44 4.23 15.81 -23.91
C ILE A 44 3.10 16.83 -24.00
N GLU A 45 2.80 17.35 -25.19
CA GLU A 45 1.70 18.29 -25.42
C GLU A 45 0.34 17.64 -25.14
N GLN A 46 0.15 16.38 -25.56
CA GLN A 46 -1.08 15.64 -25.28
C GLN A 46 -1.16 15.23 -23.79
N ARG A 47 -0.01 14.92 -23.17
CA ARG A 47 0.02 14.70 -21.70
C ARG A 47 -0.34 15.98 -20.94
N ARG A 48 0.06 17.15 -21.43
CA ARG A 48 -0.34 18.44 -20.90
C ARG A 48 -1.86 18.63 -21.00
N GLU A 49 -2.44 18.42 -22.18
CA GLU A 49 -3.89 18.52 -22.38
C GLU A 49 -4.68 17.57 -21.47
N ALA A 50 -4.22 16.32 -21.35
CA ALA A 50 -4.82 15.34 -20.45
C ALA A 50 -4.73 15.76 -18.97
N LEU A 51 -3.60 16.31 -18.54
CA LEU A 51 -3.38 16.78 -17.16
C LEU A 51 -4.25 18.02 -16.85
N GLU A 52 -4.32 18.98 -17.75
CA GLU A 52 -5.19 20.15 -17.65
C GLU A 52 -6.69 19.72 -17.61
N GLY A 53 -7.09 18.78 -18.46
CA GLY A 53 -8.43 18.19 -18.46
C GLY A 53 -8.77 17.47 -17.15
N ALA A 54 -7.77 16.85 -16.51
CA ALA A 54 -7.88 16.20 -15.20
C ALA A 54 -7.78 17.19 -14.01
N GLY A 55 -7.67 18.50 -14.25
CA GLY A 55 -7.49 19.49 -13.17
C GLY A 55 -6.29 19.19 -12.30
N PHE A 56 -5.17 18.80 -12.90
CA PHE A 56 -3.90 18.47 -12.24
C PHE A 56 -3.98 17.40 -11.15
N ASN A 57 -5.10 16.68 -11.07
CA ASN A 57 -5.28 15.56 -10.16
C ASN A 57 -5.10 14.24 -10.91
N THR A 58 -4.06 13.48 -10.54
CA THR A 58 -3.69 12.22 -11.22
C THR A 58 -4.79 11.14 -11.13
N PHE A 59 -5.72 11.21 -10.16
CA PHE A 59 -6.88 10.33 -10.09
C PHE A 59 -7.90 10.54 -11.23
N LEU A 60 -7.96 11.74 -11.78
CA LEU A 60 -8.93 12.10 -12.82
C LEU A 60 -8.41 11.85 -14.24
N LEU A 61 -7.15 11.43 -14.39
CA LEU A 61 -6.60 11.04 -15.68
C LEU A 61 -7.29 9.80 -16.24
N GLN A 62 -7.58 9.81 -17.54
CA GLN A 62 -8.08 8.63 -18.22
C GLN A 62 -6.99 7.58 -18.35
N ASN A 63 -7.31 6.30 -18.19
CA ASN A 63 -6.34 5.23 -18.28
C ASN A 63 -5.65 5.14 -19.66
N SER A 64 -6.32 5.55 -20.73
CA SER A 64 -5.78 5.63 -22.10
C SER A 64 -4.61 6.61 -22.23
N ASP A 65 -4.55 7.61 -21.33
CA ASP A 65 -3.58 8.70 -21.38
C ASP A 65 -2.36 8.42 -20.49
N VAL A 66 -2.40 7.30 -19.74
CA VAL A 66 -1.35 6.88 -18.82
C VAL A 66 -0.46 5.82 -19.47
N PHE A 67 0.84 6.04 -19.42
CA PHE A 67 1.83 5.07 -19.92
C PHE A 67 2.15 3.99 -18.88
N LEU A 68 2.61 4.38 -17.69
CA LEU A 68 2.85 3.47 -16.57
C LEU A 68 1.95 3.88 -15.40
N ASP A 69 0.99 3.04 -15.07
CA ASP A 69 0.06 3.29 -13.98
C ASP A 69 0.64 2.80 -12.64
N MET A 70 1.37 3.69 -11.98
CA MET A 70 1.93 3.48 -10.64
C MET A 70 1.06 4.12 -9.54
N LEU A 71 -0.23 4.35 -9.79
CA LEU A 71 -1.16 4.94 -8.83
C LEU A 71 -1.39 4.01 -7.65
N THR A 72 -1.65 2.73 -7.94
CA THR A 72 -2.01 1.71 -6.93
C THR A 72 -1.68 0.31 -7.40
N ASP A 73 -1.50 -0.61 -6.47
CA ASP A 73 -1.44 -2.05 -6.71
C ASP A 73 -2.81 -2.72 -6.58
N SER A 74 -3.83 -1.98 -6.12
CA SER A 74 -5.13 -2.53 -5.75
C SER A 74 -5.95 -2.99 -6.96
N GLY A 75 -6.00 -4.31 -7.20
CA GLY A 75 -6.79 -4.94 -8.26
C GLY A 75 -6.19 -4.81 -9.66
N VAL A 76 -4.93 -4.42 -9.76
CA VAL A 76 -4.17 -4.27 -11.01
C VAL A 76 -2.97 -5.21 -11.10
N ASN A 77 -2.79 -6.10 -10.11
CA ASN A 77 -1.79 -7.17 -10.16
C ASN A 77 -2.12 -8.16 -11.30
N ALA A 78 -1.11 -8.72 -11.93
CA ALA A 78 -1.31 -9.72 -12.97
C ALA A 78 -1.65 -11.10 -12.36
N MET A 79 -2.74 -11.70 -12.84
CA MET A 79 -3.15 -13.06 -12.45
C MET A 79 -2.28 -14.11 -13.13
N SER A 80 -2.06 -15.23 -12.44
CA SER A 80 -1.42 -16.40 -13.02
C SER A 80 -2.36 -17.16 -13.98
N GLN A 81 -1.80 -18.07 -14.75
CA GLN A 81 -2.61 -18.99 -15.57
C GLN A 81 -3.49 -19.91 -14.71
N ASP A 82 -3.01 -20.28 -13.49
CA ASP A 82 -3.75 -21.16 -12.58
C ASP A 82 -4.92 -20.44 -11.94
N GLN A 83 -4.75 -19.14 -11.59
CA GLN A 83 -5.86 -18.29 -11.17
C GLN A 83 -6.93 -18.17 -12.26
N GLN A 84 -6.53 -17.93 -13.51
CA GLN A 84 -7.48 -17.85 -14.63
C GLN A 84 -8.17 -19.18 -14.91
N ALA A 85 -7.47 -20.31 -14.80
CA ALA A 85 -8.07 -21.64 -14.94
C ALA A 85 -9.06 -21.94 -13.81
N ALA A 86 -8.74 -21.58 -12.56
CA ALA A 86 -9.63 -21.75 -11.43
C ALA A 86 -10.95 -21.00 -11.58
N MET A 87 -10.92 -19.79 -12.16
CA MET A 87 -12.14 -19.00 -12.42
C MET A 87 -13.20 -19.74 -13.24
N LEU A 88 -12.79 -20.70 -14.08
CA LEU A 88 -13.71 -21.51 -14.89
C LEU A 88 -14.39 -22.64 -14.08
N MET A 89 -13.90 -22.93 -12.89
CA MET A 89 -14.43 -23.96 -12.00
C MET A 89 -15.42 -23.41 -10.94
N ALA A 90 -15.65 -22.10 -10.97
CA ALA A 90 -16.54 -21.44 -10.01
C ALA A 90 -18.00 -21.92 -10.16
N ASP A 91 -18.66 -22.17 -9.04
CA ASP A 91 -20.08 -22.48 -9.00
C ASP A 91 -20.90 -21.22 -8.65
N ASP A 92 -21.83 -20.85 -9.50
CA ASP A 92 -22.69 -19.66 -9.29
C ASP A 92 -23.86 -19.98 -8.31
N ALA A 93 -23.57 -20.59 -7.16
CA ALA A 93 -24.57 -20.95 -6.15
C ALA A 93 -24.78 -19.81 -5.16
N TYR A 94 -26.04 -19.35 -5.00
CA TYR A 94 -26.39 -18.32 -4.01
C TYR A 94 -26.16 -18.77 -2.58
N ALA A 95 -26.44 -20.05 -2.27
CA ALA A 95 -26.23 -20.66 -0.95
C ALA A 95 -25.60 -22.04 -1.13
N GLY A 96 -24.75 -22.45 -0.19
CA GLY A 96 -24.09 -23.76 -0.24
C GLY A 96 -23.01 -23.87 -1.33
N SER A 97 -22.37 -22.75 -1.70
CA SER A 97 -21.35 -22.68 -2.73
C SER A 97 -20.12 -23.51 -2.37
N ALA A 98 -19.70 -24.39 -3.29
CA ALA A 98 -18.45 -25.14 -3.18
C ALA A 98 -17.21 -24.21 -3.35
N THR A 99 -17.32 -23.16 -4.13
CA THR A 99 -16.31 -22.11 -4.26
C THR A 99 -16.05 -21.44 -2.91
N TYR A 100 -17.12 -21.06 -2.18
CA TYR A 100 -16.98 -20.51 -0.83
C TYR A 100 -16.26 -21.49 0.11
N THR A 101 -16.65 -22.76 0.09
CA THR A 101 -16.04 -23.79 0.95
C THR A 101 -14.54 -23.92 0.66
N ARG A 102 -14.15 -23.95 -0.60
CA ARG A 102 -12.72 -24.01 -0.99
C ARG A 102 -11.93 -22.80 -0.49
N MET A 103 -12.50 -21.60 -0.62
CA MET A 103 -11.86 -20.37 -0.14
C MET A 103 -11.76 -20.36 1.39
N HIS A 104 -12.83 -20.73 2.09
CA HIS A 104 -12.87 -20.84 3.54
C HIS A 104 -11.81 -21.83 4.05
N ASP A 105 -11.77 -23.06 3.49
CA ASP A 105 -10.82 -24.09 3.90
C ASP A 105 -9.36 -23.63 3.65
N LYS A 106 -9.12 -22.90 2.54
CA LYS A 106 -7.80 -22.33 2.24
C LYS A 106 -7.38 -21.27 3.26
N LEU A 107 -8.31 -20.40 3.68
CA LEU A 107 -8.04 -19.39 4.70
C LEU A 107 -7.77 -20.01 6.08
N ILE A 108 -8.50 -21.07 6.45
CA ILE A 108 -8.20 -21.84 7.67
C ILE A 108 -6.81 -22.48 7.56
N GLU A 109 -6.47 -23.09 6.42
CA GLU A 109 -5.15 -23.70 6.20
C GLU A 109 -4.02 -22.68 6.43
N ILE A 110 -4.18 -21.46 5.90
CA ILE A 110 -3.15 -20.41 5.95
C ILE A 110 -3.12 -19.70 7.30
N PHE A 111 -4.26 -19.22 7.80
CA PHE A 111 -4.32 -18.35 8.97
C PHE A 111 -4.71 -19.08 10.26
N GLY A 112 -5.34 -20.26 10.18
CA GLY A 112 -5.77 -21.02 11.36
C GLY A 112 -6.86 -20.33 12.17
N MET A 113 -7.70 -19.54 11.53
CA MET A 113 -8.89 -18.94 12.12
C MET A 113 -10.13 -19.66 11.61
N ASP A 114 -11.03 -20.05 12.54
CA ASP A 114 -12.12 -20.98 12.24
C ASP A 114 -13.29 -20.34 11.47
N TYR A 115 -13.38 -19.01 11.48
CA TYR A 115 -14.52 -18.30 10.89
C TYR A 115 -14.05 -17.32 9.82
N PHE A 116 -14.82 -17.28 8.72
CA PHE A 116 -14.58 -16.39 7.59
C PHE A 116 -15.85 -15.69 7.13
N LEU A 117 -15.77 -14.39 6.90
CA LEU A 117 -16.82 -13.58 6.28
C LEU A 117 -16.27 -12.95 5.01
N PRO A 118 -16.88 -13.21 3.84
CA PRO A 118 -16.48 -12.63 2.58
C PRO A 118 -16.94 -11.16 2.50
N ALA A 119 -16.13 -10.31 1.84
CA ALA A 119 -16.46 -8.93 1.53
C ALA A 119 -15.94 -8.57 0.14
N HIS A 120 -16.58 -7.66 -0.58
CA HIS A 120 -16.17 -7.32 -1.94
C HIS A 120 -14.82 -6.60 -2.02
N GLN A 121 -14.31 -6.07 -0.91
CA GLN A 121 -12.95 -5.48 -0.78
C GLN A 121 -12.60 -5.17 0.68
N GLY A 122 -11.34 -4.76 0.95
CA GLY A 122 -10.86 -4.46 2.30
C GLY A 122 -11.68 -3.40 3.03
N ARG A 123 -12.03 -2.28 2.40
CA ARG A 123 -12.83 -1.21 3.05
C ARG A 123 -14.24 -1.63 3.43
N ALA A 124 -14.78 -2.65 2.78
CA ALA A 124 -16.05 -3.24 3.17
C ALA A 124 -15.88 -4.06 4.46
N ALA A 125 -14.78 -4.80 4.59
CA ALA A 125 -14.40 -5.47 5.82
C ALA A 125 -14.19 -4.46 6.96
N GLU A 126 -13.50 -3.34 6.71
CA GLU A 126 -13.33 -2.24 7.68
C GLU A 126 -14.67 -1.71 8.19
N ASN A 127 -15.67 -1.53 7.29
CA ASN A 127 -17.00 -1.10 7.68
C ASN A 127 -17.67 -2.10 8.64
N ILE A 128 -17.66 -3.40 8.31
CA ILE A 128 -18.27 -4.46 9.15
C ILE A 128 -17.59 -4.50 10.53
N ILE A 129 -16.26 -4.46 10.57
CA ILE A 129 -15.49 -4.44 11.82
C ILE A 129 -15.87 -3.21 12.66
N SER A 130 -15.90 -2.04 12.05
CA SER A 130 -16.21 -0.78 12.74
C SER A 130 -17.66 -0.80 13.29
N GLN A 131 -18.63 -1.24 12.50
CA GLN A 131 -20.02 -1.36 12.93
C GLN A 131 -20.21 -2.34 14.10
N THR A 132 -19.32 -3.34 14.21
CA THR A 132 -19.46 -4.41 15.22
C THR A 132 -18.64 -4.14 16.47
N MET A 133 -17.42 -3.64 16.34
CA MET A 133 -16.43 -3.58 17.42
C MET A 133 -16.26 -2.19 18.02
N ILE A 134 -16.62 -1.12 17.29
CA ILE A 134 -16.51 0.23 17.83
C ILE A 134 -17.58 0.44 18.91
N ARG A 135 -17.13 0.99 20.03
CA ARG A 135 -17.98 1.54 21.07
C ARG A 135 -17.85 3.07 21.02
N PRO A 136 -18.95 3.83 20.96
CA PRO A 136 -18.88 5.28 20.98
C PRO A 136 -18.07 5.82 22.18
N ASP A 137 -17.43 6.94 22.01
CA ASP A 137 -16.60 7.61 23.02
C ASP A 137 -15.37 6.81 23.48
N THR A 138 -14.90 5.86 22.64
CA THR A 138 -13.66 5.10 22.86
C THR A 138 -12.58 5.51 21.87
N VAL A 139 -11.41 4.90 22.02
CA VAL A 139 -10.28 5.11 21.09
C VAL A 139 -9.88 3.80 20.40
N VAL A 140 -9.24 3.93 19.24
CA VAL A 140 -8.61 2.84 18.51
C VAL A 140 -7.13 3.20 18.28
N PRO A 141 -6.23 2.70 19.14
CA PRO A 141 -4.80 2.82 18.93
C PRO A 141 -4.37 1.98 17.71
N MET A 142 -3.51 2.54 16.87
CA MET A 142 -2.96 1.84 15.71
C MET A 142 -1.52 2.26 15.43
N ASN A 143 -0.74 1.42 14.73
CA ASN A 143 0.59 1.85 14.32
C ASN A 143 0.51 3.11 13.46
N TYR A 144 -0.24 3.07 12.36
CA TYR A 144 -0.61 4.28 11.61
C TYR A 144 -1.97 4.09 10.95
N HIS A 145 -2.68 5.18 10.66
CA HIS A 145 -4.00 5.08 10.05
C HIS A 145 -3.91 4.78 8.55
N PHE A 146 -4.98 4.19 8.01
CA PHE A 146 -5.30 4.25 6.60
C PHE A 146 -6.56 5.09 6.40
N THR A 147 -6.64 5.84 5.31
CA THR A 147 -7.69 6.85 5.07
C THR A 147 -9.12 6.30 5.29
N THR A 148 -9.42 5.09 4.77
CA THR A 148 -10.76 4.52 4.90
C THR A 148 -11.02 3.91 6.28
N SER A 149 -10.03 3.31 6.93
CA SER A 149 -10.17 2.79 8.28
C SER A 149 -10.44 3.92 9.28
N LYS A 150 -9.68 5.03 9.20
CA LYS A 150 -9.93 6.24 10.02
C LYS A 150 -11.35 6.77 9.80
N ALA A 151 -11.80 6.86 8.54
CA ALA A 151 -13.13 7.35 8.23
C ALA A 151 -14.24 6.47 8.85
N HIS A 152 -14.14 5.14 8.78
CA HIS A 152 -15.11 4.24 9.39
C HIS A 152 -15.10 4.29 10.92
N ILE A 153 -13.91 4.40 11.55
CA ILE A 153 -13.79 4.48 13.00
C ILE A 153 -14.45 5.76 13.52
N VAL A 154 -14.12 6.90 12.92
CA VAL A 154 -14.67 8.21 13.30
C VAL A 154 -16.17 8.26 13.06
N ALA A 155 -16.67 7.73 11.93
CA ALA A 155 -18.10 7.69 11.62
C ALA A 155 -18.90 6.84 12.62
N ASN A 156 -18.25 5.89 13.33
CA ASN A 156 -18.87 5.08 14.38
C ASN A 156 -18.62 5.64 15.80
N GLY A 157 -18.06 6.84 15.93
CA GLY A 157 -17.96 7.59 17.19
C GLY A 157 -16.75 7.27 18.05
N ALA A 158 -15.69 6.70 17.49
CA ALA A 158 -14.41 6.52 18.16
C ALA A 158 -13.31 7.43 17.60
N GLU A 159 -12.29 7.70 18.40
CA GLU A 159 -11.09 8.44 18.01
C GLU A 159 -9.98 7.48 17.56
N VAL A 160 -9.18 7.91 16.59
CA VAL A 160 -7.97 7.18 16.15
C VAL A 160 -6.75 7.77 16.85
N LEU A 161 -5.94 6.91 17.46
CA LEU A 161 -4.65 7.28 18.06
C LEU A 161 -3.50 6.59 17.32
N GLU A 162 -2.56 7.38 16.81
CA GLU A 162 -1.43 6.88 16.04
C GLU A 162 -0.23 6.63 16.97
N PHE A 163 0.07 5.37 17.18
CA PHE A 163 1.16 4.90 18.03
C PHE A 163 2.31 4.32 17.20
N ILE A 164 2.65 5.01 16.10
CA ILE A 164 3.86 4.69 15.34
C ILE A 164 5.09 5.12 16.16
N ARG A 165 6.16 4.32 16.09
CA ARG A 165 7.44 4.73 16.65
C ARG A 165 8.03 5.93 15.88
N PRO A 166 8.82 6.80 16.53
CA PRO A 166 9.35 8.02 15.91
C PRO A 166 10.07 7.78 14.57
N GLU A 167 10.84 6.68 14.45
CA GLU A 167 11.55 6.31 13.23
C GLU A 167 10.62 6.02 12.05
N GLY A 168 9.34 5.77 12.30
CA GLY A 168 8.31 5.58 11.26
C GLY A 168 8.08 6.83 10.42
N LEU A 169 8.21 8.01 11.02
CA LEU A 169 8.02 9.31 10.37
C LEU A 169 9.33 9.91 9.81
N GLU A 170 10.47 9.25 10.01
CA GLU A 170 11.73 9.66 9.40
C GLU A 170 11.78 9.22 7.93
N VAL A 171 12.06 10.13 7.01
CA VAL A 171 12.23 9.79 5.59
C VAL A 171 13.42 8.85 5.39
N THR A 172 14.55 9.19 5.99
CA THR A 172 15.79 8.40 5.90
C THR A 172 16.12 7.82 7.27
N SER A 173 16.19 6.51 7.36
CA SER A 173 16.53 5.79 8.60
C SER A 173 17.21 4.47 8.26
N ASP A 174 17.99 3.92 9.20
CA ASP A 174 18.55 2.56 9.09
C ASP A 174 17.68 1.52 9.81
N HIS A 175 16.59 1.95 10.44
CA HIS A 175 15.71 1.04 11.20
C HIS A 175 14.96 0.10 10.25
N PRO A 176 15.08 -1.25 10.41
CA PRO A 176 14.53 -2.21 9.45
C PRO A 176 13.00 -2.28 9.44
N PHE A 177 12.33 -1.88 10.54
CA PHE A 177 10.90 -2.02 10.77
C PHE A 177 10.30 -0.69 11.26
N LYS A 178 10.17 0.25 10.35
CA LYS A 178 9.62 1.58 10.63
C LYS A 178 8.11 1.59 10.84
N GLY A 179 7.41 0.49 10.50
CA GLY A 179 5.98 0.30 10.77
C GLY A 179 5.66 -0.24 12.16
N ASN A 180 6.65 -0.38 13.04
CA ASN A 180 6.46 -0.89 14.39
C ASN A 180 5.55 0.01 15.23
N PHE A 181 4.69 -0.64 16.01
CA PHE A 181 3.79 -0.02 16.98
C PHE A 181 4.57 0.40 18.25
N ASP A 182 4.26 1.55 18.81
CA ASP A 182 4.80 2.02 20.08
C ASP A 182 4.03 1.42 21.26
N VAL A 183 4.53 0.30 21.75
CA VAL A 183 3.88 -0.49 22.82
C VAL A 183 3.84 0.25 24.14
N GLU A 184 4.82 1.13 24.42
CA GLU A 184 4.85 1.89 25.65
C GLU A 184 3.70 2.91 25.70
N LYS A 185 3.39 3.59 24.60
CA LYS A 185 2.21 4.46 24.52
C LYS A 185 0.90 3.72 24.76
N LEU A 186 0.80 2.44 24.35
CA LEU A 186 -0.38 1.63 24.65
C LEU A 186 -0.51 1.35 26.14
N LYS A 187 0.59 1.02 26.82
CA LYS A 187 0.61 0.80 28.27
C LYS A 187 0.24 2.08 29.02
N GLU A 188 0.85 3.21 28.64
CA GLU A 188 0.53 4.52 29.22
C GLU A 188 -0.97 4.87 29.06
N LEU A 189 -1.55 4.64 27.88
CA LEU A 189 -2.97 4.86 27.62
C LEU A 189 -3.86 4.00 28.53
N ILE A 190 -3.51 2.71 28.71
CA ILE A 190 -4.25 1.78 29.57
C ILE A 190 -4.15 2.19 31.04
N ASP A 191 -2.97 2.62 31.47
CA ASP A 191 -2.75 3.09 32.85
C ASP A 191 -3.53 4.38 33.14
N GLU A 192 -3.62 5.29 32.18
CA GLU A 192 -4.30 6.59 32.35
C GLU A 192 -5.83 6.50 32.22
N LYS A 193 -6.33 5.76 31.21
CA LYS A 193 -7.75 5.76 30.84
C LYS A 193 -8.46 4.43 31.07
N GLY A 194 -7.71 3.37 31.39
CA GLY A 194 -8.23 2.02 31.50
C GLY A 194 -8.46 1.33 30.15
N ALA A 195 -8.37 0.01 30.14
CA ALA A 195 -8.57 -0.81 28.93
C ALA A 195 -9.98 -0.66 28.32
N ASP A 196 -10.99 -0.36 29.14
CA ASP A 196 -12.37 -0.13 28.68
C ASP A 196 -12.53 1.10 27.78
N SER A 197 -11.56 2.02 27.78
CA SER A 197 -11.52 3.15 26.86
C SER A 197 -11.14 2.76 25.43
N ILE A 198 -10.65 1.53 25.19
CA ILE A 198 -10.13 1.05 23.91
C ILE A 198 -11.14 0.08 23.30
N SER A 199 -11.64 0.37 22.08
CA SER A 199 -12.51 -0.56 21.36
C SER A 199 -11.74 -1.80 20.88
N TYR A 200 -10.59 -1.58 20.25
CA TYR A 200 -9.61 -2.58 19.83
C TYR A 200 -8.30 -1.88 19.47
N VAL A 201 -7.20 -2.63 19.44
CA VAL A 201 -5.92 -2.18 18.84
C VAL A 201 -5.88 -2.65 17.40
N ARG A 202 -5.42 -1.81 16.47
CA ARG A 202 -5.25 -2.17 15.07
C ARG A 202 -3.79 -2.07 14.65
N MET A 203 -3.27 -3.13 14.02
CA MET A 203 -1.99 -3.07 13.31
C MET A 203 -2.20 -3.22 11.82
N GLU A 204 -1.50 -2.40 11.02
CA GLU A 204 -1.48 -2.48 9.56
C GLU A 204 -0.17 -3.11 9.12
N ALA A 205 -0.26 -4.24 8.45
CA ALA A 205 0.88 -4.89 7.82
C ALA A 205 1.31 -4.08 6.59
N GLY A 206 2.49 -3.45 6.68
CA GLY A 206 2.97 -2.52 5.67
C GLY A 206 2.20 -1.19 5.68
N THR A 207 2.49 -0.34 6.68
CA THR A 207 1.84 0.97 6.89
C THR A 207 1.87 1.84 5.64
N ASN A 208 0.74 1.95 4.97
CA ASN A 208 0.62 2.50 3.61
C ASN A 208 1.06 3.96 3.51
N LEU A 209 0.59 4.82 4.43
CA LEU A 209 0.75 6.27 4.35
C LEU A 209 2.16 6.77 4.70
N ILE A 210 2.95 5.95 5.37
CA ILE A 210 4.35 6.28 5.74
C ILE A 210 5.38 5.48 4.94
N GLY A 211 5.04 5.11 3.70
CA GLY A 211 5.98 4.45 2.79
C GLY A 211 5.87 2.94 2.74
N GLY A 212 4.73 2.35 3.10
CA GLY A 212 4.54 0.90 3.09
C GLY A 212 5.44 0.17 4.10
N GLN A 213 5.79 0.83 5.22
CA GLN A 213 6.79 0.35 6.15
C GLN A 213 6.33 -0.87 6.96
N PRO A 214 7.14 -1.95 7.03
CA PRO A 214 6.77 -3.17 7.73
C PRO A 214 6.90 -3.04 9.25
N PHE A 215 6.13 -3.83 9.96
CA PHE A 215 6.38 -4.17 11.36
C PHE A 215 7.13 -5.52 11.48
N SER A 216 7.84 -5.74 12.61
CA SER A 216 8.47 -7.01 12.92
C SER A 216 7.50 -7.98 13.63
N LEU A 217 7.71 -9.28 13.49
CA LEU A 217 6.96 -10.30 14.24
C LEU A 217 7.14 -10.12 15.76
N GLU A 218 8.32 -9.72 16.20
CA GLU A 218 8.60 -9.42 17.60
C GLU A 218 7.69 -8.30 18.12
N ASN A 219 7.59 -7.17 17.39
CA ASN A 219 6.75 -6.04 17.79
C ASN A 219 5.25 -6.40 17.80
N LEU A 220 4.80 -7.23 16.86
CA LEU A 220 3.42 -7.75 16.89
C LEU A 220 3.18 -8.57 18.17
N ARG A 221 4.10 -9.43 18.56
CA ARG A 221 4.01 -10.26 19.77
C ARG A 221 4.00 -9.41 21.04
N GLU A 222 4.84 -8.39 21.12
CA GLU A 222 4.85 -7.43 22.23
C GLU A 222 3.49 -6.72 22.35
N THR A 223 2.94 -6.23 21.25
CA THR A 223 1.64 -5.57 21.20
C THR A 223 0.52 -6.55 21.61
N ALA A 224 0.52 -7.75 21.06
CA ALA A 224 -0.45 -8.80 21.38
C ALA A 224 -0.40 -9.23 22.86
N ALA A 225 0.78 -9.26 23.46
CA ALA A 225 0.93 -9.60 24.87
C ALA A 225 0.21 -8.58 25.77
N VAL A 226 0.38 -7.28 25.51
CA VAL A 226 -0.34 -6.22 26.25
C VAL A 226 -1.86 -6.30 25.99
N CYS A 227 -2.27 -6.52 24.74
CA CYS A 227 -3.67 -6.68 24.40
C CYS A 227 -4.33 -7.85 25.17
N ARG A 228 -3.69 -9.00 25.22
CA ARG A 228 -4.17 -10.19 25.95
C ARG A 228 -4.24 -9.97 27.46
N GLU A 229 -3.22 -9.33 28.05
CA GLU A 229 -3.19 -9.04 29.49
C GLU A 229 -4.40 -8.20 29.92
N HIS A 230 -4.83 -7.29 29.06
CA HIS A 230 -5.91 -6.35 29.35
C HIS A 230 -7.25 -6.69 28.68
N ASN A 231 -7.35 -7.85 28.01
CA ASN A 231 -8.54 -8.28 27.25
C ASN A 231 -9.01 -7.28 26.17
N VAL A 232 -8.06 -6.59 25.53
CA VAL A 232 -8.32 -5.70 24.41
C VAL A 232 -8.14 -6.51 23.11
N PRO A 233 -9.12 -6.52 22.17
CA PRO A 233 -8.97 -7.24 20.92
C PRO A 233 -7.87 -6.64 20.03
N LEU A 234 -7.11 -7.51 19.36
CA LEU A 234 -6.12 -7.11 18.36
C LEU A 234 -6.61 -7.43 16.94
N VAL A 235 -6.78 -6.40 16.13
CA VAL A 235 -7.22 -6.47 14.73
C VAL A 235 -6.02 -6.23 13.80
N LEU A 236 -5.81 -7.14 12.85
CA LEU A 236 -4.76 -7.00 11.83
C LEU A 236 -5.37 -6.62 10.48
N ASP A 237 -4.89 -5.53 9.90
CA ASP A 237 -5.02 -5.28 8.46
C ASP A 237 -3.92 -6.02 7.70
N ALA A 238 -4.30 -7.08 7.04
CA ALA A 238 -3.42 -7.93 6.26
C ALA A 238 -3.39 -7.57 4.76
N SER A 239 -3.89 -6.40 4.37
CA SER A 239 -3.97 -6.03 2.95
C SER A 239 -2.60 -5.98 2.26
N LEU A 240 -1.54 -5.53 2.95
CA LEU A 240 -0.16 -5.55 2.46
C LEU A 240 0.70 -6.62 3.14
N LEU A 241 0.07 -7.65 3.70
CA LEU A 241 0.77 -8.71 4.44
C LEU A 241 1.88 -9.36 3.60
N ALA A 242 1.68 -9.57 2.31
CA ALA A 242 2.68 -10.17 1.43
C ALA A 242 4.03 -9.42 1.46
N ASP A 243 4.00 -8.09 1.40
CA ASP A 243 5.23 -7.28 1.48
C ASP A 243 5.83 -7.34 2.89
N ASN A 244 4.98 -7.27 3.92
CA ASN A 244 5.44 -7.37 5.31
C ASN A 244 6.13 -8.72 5.60
N LEU A 245 5.59 -9.83 5.08
CA LEU A 245 6.19 -11.17 5.20
C LEU A 245 7.59 -11.24 4.57
N TYR A 246 7.75 -10.64 3.38
CA TYR A 246 9.07 -10.54 2.75
C TYR A 246 10.07 -9.83 3.66
N PHE A 247 9.69 -8.69 4.25
CA PHE A 247 10.59 -7.92 5.11
C PHE A 247 10.86 -8.63 6.45
N ILE A 248 9.88 -9.29 7.05
CA ILE A 248 10.13 -10.15 8.23
C ILE A 248 11.14 -11.24 7.86
N LYS A 249 10.90 -11.99 6.78
CA LYS A 249 11.77 -13.07 6.31
C LYS A 249 13.21 -12.60 6.05
N THR A 250 13.38 -11.39 5.53
CA THR A 250 14.69 -10.89 5.10
C THR A 250 15.42 -10.04 6.14
N ARG A 251 14.70 -9.41 7.07
CA ARG A 251 15.25 -8.43 8.02
C ARG A 251 15.23 -8.89 9.47
N GLU A 252 14.36 -9.84 9.84
CA GLU A 252 14.24 -10.33 11.22
C GLU A 252 15.04 -11.64 11.37
N GLU A 253 16.12 -11.62 12.15
CA GLU A 253 17.06 -12.74 12.28
C GLU A 253 16.37 -14.03 12.72
N ALA A 254 15.43 -13.93 13.68
CA ALA A 254 14.68 -15.06 14.21
C ALA A 254 13.77 -15.75 13.17
N CYS A 255 13.45 -15.07 12.06
CA CYS A 255 12.52 -15.55 11.04
C CYS A 255 13.21 -16.04 9.76
N LYS A 256 14.52 -15.94 9.65
CA LYS A 256 15.26 -16.28 8.42
C LYS A 256 15.07 -17.73 7.96
N ASP A 257 14.98 -18.66 8.87
CA ASP A 257 14.81 -20.08 8.57
C ASP A 257 13.35 -20.53 8.50
N MET A 258 12.40 -19.65 8.87
CA MET A 258 10.97 -19.92 8.77
C MET A 258 10.49 -19.81 7.32
N SER A 259 9.60 -20.69 6.88
CA SER A 259 8.87 -20.51 5.63
C SER A 259 7.88 -19.34 5.71
N ILE A 260 7.46 -18.83 4.57
CA ILE A 260 6.43 -17.76 4.51
C ILE A 260 5.13 -18.22 5.22
N ARG A 261 4.74 -19.50 5.07
CA ARG A 261 3.57 -20.07 5.76
C ARG A 261 3.73 -20.04 7.28
N GLU A 262 4.90 -20.41 7.80
CA GLU A 262 5.16 -20.37 9.25
C GLU A 262 5.14 -18.95 9.80
N ILE A 263 5.71 -17.97 9.08
CA ILE A 263 5.63 -16.56 9.49
C ILE A 263 4.19 -16.06 9.46
N THR A 264 3.44 -16.38 8.39
CA THR A 264 2.03 -16.01 8.26
C THR A 264 1.20 -16.58 9.40
N ARG A 265 1.42 -17.86 9.75
CA ARG A 265 0.73 -18.50 10.87
C ARG A 265 1.09 -17.86 12.20
N ALA A 266 2.38 -17.58 12.43
CA ALA A 266 2.83 -16.91 13.64
C ALA A 266 2.21 -15.51 13.82
N ILE A 267 2.01 -14.77 12.72
CA ILE A 267 1.30 -13.48 12.74
C ILE A 267 -0.19 -13.70 13.07
N ALA A 268 -0.84 -14.63 12.39
CA ALA A 268 -2.26 -14.89 12.59
C ALA A 268 -2.57 -15.39 14.02
N ASP A 269 -1.69 -16.21 14.61
CA ASP A 269 -1.85 -16.75 15.97
C ASP A 269 -1.82 -15.65 17.05
N GLU A 270 -1.25 -14.48 16.77
CA GLU A 270 -1.23 -13.34 17.69
C GLU A 270 -2.48 -12.45 17.60
N THR A 271 -3.36 -12.65 16.61
CA THR A 271 -4.47 -11.74 16.31
C THR A 271 -5.85 -12.38 16.57
N ASP A 272 -6.84 -11.57 16.96
CA ASP A 272 -8.22 -12.01 17.19
C ASP A 272 -9.06 -11.91 15.91
N VAL A 273 -8.84 -10.86 15.15
CA VAL A 273 -9.49 -10.58 13.85
C VAL A 273 -8.44 -10.17 12.83
N LEU A 274 -8.50 -10.77 11.67
CA LEU A 274 -7.66 -10.42 10.52
C LEU A 274 -8.58 -10.10 9.35
N TYR A 275 -8.37 -8.94 8.71
CA TYR A 275 -9.06 -8.63 7.47
C TYR A 275 -8.10 -8.30 6.35
N PHE A 276 -8.54 -8.46 5.12
CA PHE A 276 -7.66 -8.23 3.97
C PHE A 276 -8.41 -7.72 2.74
N SER A 277 -7.69 -6.97 1.92
CA SER A 277 -8.07 -6.69 0.54
C SER A 277 -7.41 -7.72 -0.36
N ALA A 278 -8.21 -8.61 -0.95
CA ALA A 278 -7.72 -9.57 -1.94
C ALA A 278 -7.27 -8.89 -3.25
N ARG A 279 -7.61 -7.61 -3.41
CA ARG A 279 -7.07 -6.78 -4.49
C ARG A 279 -5.56 -6.59 -4.39
N LYS A 280 -4.95 -6.93 -3.26
CA LYS A 280 -3.52 -6.91 -2.95
C LYS A 280 -3.04 -8.30 -2.54
N LEU A 281 -3.56 -8.84 -1.43
CA LEU A 281 -3.28 -10.20 -0.98
C LEU A 281 -4.10 -11.21 -1.79
N GLY A 282 -3.45 -12.17 -2.44
CA GLY A 282 -4.13 -13.17 -3.30
C GLY A 282 -4.45 -12.71 -4.72
N PHE A 283 -4.09 -11.47 -5.12
CA PHE A 283 -4.09 -10.96 -6.51
C PHE A 283 -5.42 -11.07 -7.26
N GLY A 284 -6.55 -11.12 -6.56
CA GLY A 284 -7.90 -11.11 -7.12
C GLY A 284 -8.68 -9.84 -6.74
N ARG A 285 -9.99 -9.79 -7.00
CA ARG A 285 -10.85 -8.66 -6.65
C ARG A 285 -11.85 -9.07 -5.59
N GLY A 286 -11.53 -8.77 -4.33
CA GLY A 286 -12.36 -9.14 -3.20
C GLY A 286 -11.68 -8.79 -1.89
N GLY A 287 -12.13 -9.44 -0.83
CA GLY A 287 -11.61 -9.32 0.52
C GLY A 287 -12.38 -10.19 1.49
N GLY A 288 -12.10 -10.00 2.76
CA GLY A 288 -12.83 -10.70 3.81
C GLY A 288 -12.23 -10.51 5.18
N ILE A 289 -12.89 -11.15 6.15
CA ILE A 289 -12.56 -11.07 7.56
C ILE A 289 -12.40 -12.50 8.07
N CYS A 290 -11.23 -12.86 8.58
CA CYS A 290 -10.97 -14.07 9.33
C CYS A 290 -11.11 -13.76 10.82
N ILE A 291 -11.79 -14.60 11.58
CA ILE A 291 -12.18 -14.34 12.96
C ILE A 291 -11.87 -15.60 13.76
N ARG A 292 -11.31 -15.42 14.96
CA ARG A 292 -10.94 -16.53 15.83
C ARG A 292 -12.11 -16.99 16.68
N ASP A 293 -12.88 -16.04 17.21
CA ASP A 293 -13.92 -16.29 18.21
C ASP A 293 -15.33 -16.30 17.59
N GLU A 294 -16.15 -17.27 18.02
CA GLU A 294 -17.49 -17.50 17.49
C GLU A 294 -18.47 -16.36 17.80
N GLU A 295 -18.34 -15.69 18.94
CA GLU A 295 -19.26 -14.61 19.31
C GLU A 295 -19.07 -13.39 18.43
N THR A 296 -17.82 -13.02 18.19
CA THR A 296 -17.46 -11.95 17.26
C THR A 296 -17.94 -12.27 15.85
N PHE A 297 -17.74 -13.51 15.38
CA PHE A 297 -18.29 -13.96 14.11
C PHE A 297 -19.82 -13.81 14.04
N LYS A 298 -20.55 -14.27 15.08
CA LYS A 298 -22.02 -14.17 15.13
C LYS A 298 -22.51 -12.72 15.08
N LYS A 299 -21.79 -11.79 15.71
CA LYS A 299 -22.10 -10.35 15.67
C LYS A 299 -21.87 -9.78 14.28
N MET A 300 -20.73 -10.10 13.64
CA MET A 300 -20.34 -9.55 12.32
C MET A 300 -21.16 -10.11 11.17
N ARG A 301 -21.52 -11.39 11.20
CA ARG A 301 -22.14 -12.08 10.06
C ARG A 301 -23.45 -11.45 9.58
N GLY A 302 -24.20 -10.81 10.49
CA GLY A 302 -25.47 -10.15 10.16
C GLY A 302 -25.29 -8.93 9.24
N TYR A 303 -24.12 -8.28 9.27
CA TYR A 303 -23.83 -7.12 8.45
C TYR A 303 -23.47 -7.49 6.99
N VAL A 304 -23.00 -8.72 6.75
CA VAL A 304 -22.69 -9.16 5.38
C VAL A 304 -23.93 -9.12 4.48
N PRO A 305 -25.09 -9.71 4.84
CA PRO A 305 -26.30 -9.59 4.02
C PRO A 305 -26.86 -8.18 3.94
N MET A 306 -26.54 -7.30 4.89
CA MET A 306 -27.00 -5.91 4.88
C MET A 306 -26.23 -5.04 3.91
N PHE A 307 -24.90 -5.21 3.83
CA PHE A 307 -24.01 -4.27 3.12
C PHE A 307 -23.33 -4.88 1.92
N GLU A 308 -23.09 -6.21 1.90
CA GLU A 308 -22.21 -6.82 0.90
C GLU A 308 -22.98 -7.73 -0.07
N GLY A 309 -23.78 -8.61 0.41
CA GLY A 309 -24.45 -9.65 -0.34
C GLY A 309 -24.75 -10.83 0.56
N PHE A 310 -24.71 -12.07 0.07
CA PHE A 310 -24.97 -13.22 0.93
C PHE A 310 -23.66 -13.77 1.52
N LEU A 311 -23.76 -14.57 2.57
CA LEU A 311 -22.61 -15.11 3.34
C LEU A 311 -21.66 -15.98 2.51
N THR A 312 -22.10 -16.51 1.39
CA THR A 312 -21.30 -17.37 0.50
C THR A 312 -20.49 -16.61 -0.56
N TYR A 313 -20.71 -15.28 -0.74
CA TYR A 313 -19.94 -14.52 -1.71
C TYR A 313 -19.63 -13.08 -1.29
N GLY A 314 -20.37 -12.48 -0.32
CA GLY A 314 -20.04 -11.15 0.21
C GLY A 314 -19.90 -10.06 -0.86
N GLY A 315 -20.76 -10.04 -1.89
CA GLY A 315 -20.70 -9.08 -2.99
C GLY A 315 -19.58 -9.35 -4.01
N MET A 316 -18.78 -10.39 -3.84
CA MET A 316 -17.77 -10.80 -4.83
C MET A 316 -18.37 -11.63 -5.96
N SER A 317 -17.72 -11.61 -7.12
CA SER A 317 -17.90 -12.65 -8.13
C SER A 317 -17.30 -13.97 -7.63
N VAL A 318 -18.03 -15.07 -7.74
CA VAL A 318 -17.52 -16.41 -7.36
C VAL A 318 -16.27 -16.79 -8.16
N ARG A 319 -16.13 -16.30 -9.39
CA ARG A 319 -14.92 -16.48 -10.19
C ARG A 319 -13.70 -15.83 -9.56
N GLU A 320 -13.86 -14.62 -9.04
CA GLU A 320 -12.78 -13.94 -8.33
C GLU A 320 -12.43 -14.68 -7.02
N MET A 321 -13.40 -15.30 -6.34
CA MET A 321 -13.14 -16.12 -5.14
C MET A 321 -12.24 -17.32 -5.46
N GLU A 322 -12.46 -18.02 -6.59
CA GLU A 322 -11.56 -19.09 -7.04
C GLU A 322 -10.15 -18.55 -7.35
N ALA A 323 -10.07 -17.40 -8.04
CA ALA A 323 -8.79 -16.77 -8.33
C ALA A 323 -8.06 -16.36 -7.04
N ILE A 324 -8.77 -15.85 -6.04
CA ILE A 324 -8.21 -15.48 -4.73
C ILE A 324 -7.69 -16.73 -4.00
N THR A 325 -8.44 -17.82 -4.03
CA THR A 325 -8.06 -19.09 -3.38
C THR A 325 -6.71 -19.59 -3.89
N VAL A 326 -6.50 -19.58 -5.21
CA VAL A 326 -5.22 -19.93 -5.82
C VAL A 326 -4.16 -18.87 -5.51
N GLY A 327 -4.51 -17.59 -5.61
CA GLY A 327 -3.57 -16.49 -5.35
C GLY A 327 -3.08 -16.42 -3.91
N LEU A 328 -3.86 -16.87 -2.94
CA LEU A 328 -3.42 -17.02 -1.55
C LEU A 328 -2.31 -18.07 -1.42
N ASP A 329 -2.41 -19.21 -2.12
CA ASP A 329 -1.32 -20.18 -2.19
C ASP A 329 -0.07 -19.61 -2.84
N GLU A 330 -0.23 -18.89 -3.95
CA GLU A 330 0.88 -18.23 -4.64
C GLU A 330 1.54 -17.17 -3.74
N THR A 331 0.78 -16.49 -2.89
CA THR A 331 1.34 -15.54 -1.92
C THR A 331 2.25 -16.22 -0.88
N MET A 332 2.05 -17.52 -0.63
CA MET A 332 2.90 -18.29 0.30
C MET A 332 4.17 -18.84 -0.36
N ASP A 333 4.35 -18.61 -1.66
CA ASP A 333 5.55 -19.01 -2.40
C ASP A 333 6.61 -17.90 -2.35
N GLU A 334 7.85 -18.25 -1.96
CA GLU A 334 8.94 -17.28 -1.79
C GLU A 334 9.31 -16.59 -3.11
N ASP A 335 9.33 -17.30 -4.23
CA ASP A 335 9.69 -16.73 -5.52
C ASP A 335 8.63 -15.72 -6.00
N MET A 336 7.39 -15.93 -5.60
CA MET A 336 6.28 -15.03 -5.91
C MET A 336 6.25 -13.79 -5.01
N ILE A 337 6.43 -13.98 -3.70
CA ILE A 337 6.34 -12.88 -2.73
C ILE A 337 7.49 -11.89 -2.90
N ASN A 338 8.66 -12.37 -3.34
CA ASN A 338 9.87 -11.58 -3.49
C ASN A 338 9.80 -10.57 -4.64
N GLN A 339 9.04 -10.85 -5.69
CA GLN A 339 9.08 -10.06 -6.93
C GLN A 339 8.70 -8.59 -6.73
N GLY A 340 7.64 -8.30 -5.98
CA GLY A 340 7.25 -6.92 -5.70
C GLY A 340 8.31 -6.15 -4.92
N PRO A 341 8.64 -6.59 -3.70
CA PRO A 341 9.62 -5.92 -2.85
C PRO A 341 11.01 -5.75 -3.47
N GLN A 342 11.51 -6.73 -4.23
CA GLN A 342 12.83 -6.62 -4.90
C GLN A 342 12.86 -5.52 -5.96
N PHE A 343 11.78 -5.35 -6.73
CA PHE A 343 11.68 -4.24 -7.68
C PHE A 343 11.58 -2.88 -6.97
N ILE A 344 10.88 -2.84 -5.83
CA ILE A 344 10.79 -1.63 -5.01
C ILE A 344 12.16 -1.29 -4.41
N GLU A 345 12.86 -2.26 -3.82
CA GLU A 345 14.21 -2.08 -3.26
C GLU A 345 15.21 -1.61 -4.34
N TYR A 346 15.12 -2.19 -5.54
CA TYR A 346 15.92 -1.74 -6.69
C TYR A 346 15.63 -0.26 -7.03
N MET A 347 14.35 0.10 -7.18
CA MET A 347 13.96 1.47 -7.51
C MET A 347 14.40 2.45 -6.43
N VAL A 348 14.17 2.15 -5.16
CA VAL A 348 14.60 2.99 -4.01
C VAL A 348 16.12 3.15 -4.01
N THR A 349 16.88 2.07 -4.19
CA THR A 349 18.34 2.09 -4.24
C THR A 349 18.86 2.96 -5.38
N GLU A 350 18.24 2.85 -6.56
CA GLU A 350 18.66 3.63 -7.74
C GLU A 350 18.27 5.10 -7.62
N LEU A 351 17.18 5.45 -6.96
CA LEU A 351 16.81 6.83 -6.65
C LEU A 351 17.75 7.44 -5.61
N ASP A 352 18.03 6.72 -4.53
CA ASP A 352 18.96 7.17 -3.48
C ASP A 352 20.37 7.40 -4.01
N ARG A 353 20.88 6.51 -4.87
CA ARG A 353 22.20 6.70 -5.56
C ARG A 353 22.27 7.98 -6.41
N ARG A 354 21.14 8.49 -6.88
CA ARG A 354 21.02 9.76 -7.62
C ARG A 354 20.75 10.95 -6.72
N ASN A 355 20.80 10.77 -5.40
CA ASN A 355 20.43 11.74 -4.38
C ASN A 355 18.99 12.27 -4.53
N ILE A 356 18.10 11.47 -5.09
CA ILE A 356 16.66 11.78 -5.14
C ILE A 356 16.06 11.39 -3.79
N PRO A 357 15.41 12.33 -3.09
CA PRO A 357 14.86 12.05 -1.77
C PRO A 357 13.76 11.00 -1.86
N VAL A 358 13.97 9.87 -1.20
CA VAL A 358 13.06 8.72 -1.16
C VAL A 358 13.08 8.10 0.22
N ILE A 359 11.98 7.49 0.65
CA ILE A 359 11.93 6.79 1.93
C ILE A 359 12.89 5.60 1.94
N THR A 360 13.76 5.56 2.93
CA THR A 360 14.68 4.45 3.21
C THR A 360 14.54 3.97 4.66
N PRO A 361 14.72 2.64 4.90
CA PRO A 361 14.81 1.58 3.89
C PRO A 361 13.52 1.43 3.08
N ALA A 362 13.57 0.73 1.96
CA ALA A 362 12.39 0.47 1.14
C ALA A 362 11.30 -0.25 1.96
N GLY A 363 10.07 0.22 1.84
CA GLY A 363 8.88 -0.46 2.32
C GLY A 363 8.18 -1.26 1.21
N GLY A 364 6.96 -1.70 1.48
CA GLY A 364 6.12 -2.39 0.52
C GLY A 364 5.35 -1.45 -0.41
N LEU A 365 4.52 -2.04 -1.28
CA LEU A 365 3.60 -1.36 -2.18
C LEU A 365 4.27 -0.60 -3.34
N GLY A 366 5.33 0.18 -3.09
CA GLY A 366 6.02 0.99 -4.09
C GLY A 366 7.15 1.83 -3.51
N ALA A 367 7.84 2.56 -4.36
CA ALA A 367 8.79 3.58 -3.95
C ALA A 367 8.02 4.87 -3.55
N HIS A 368 8.48 5.54 -2.50
CA HIS A 368 7.86 6.75 -1.97
C HIS A 368 8.85 7.91 -1.99
N VAL A 369 8.66 8.82 -2.93
CA VAL A 369 9.52 10.00 -3.11
C VAL A 369 9.08 11.08 -2.14
N ASP A 370 10.02 11.65 -1.38
CA ASP A 370 9.77 12.76 -0.47
C ASP A 370 9.68 14.08 -1.26
N ALA A 371 8.47 14.57 -1.44
CA ALA A 371 8.20 15.78 -2.18
C ALA A 371 8.68 17.05 -1.46
N MET A 372 8.66 17.08 -0.11
CA MET A 372 9.17 18.23 0.65
C MET A 372 10.64 18.50 0.38
N ARG A 373 11.45 17.42 0.28
CA ARG A 373 12.88 17.55 -0.05
C ARG A 373 13.13 17.63 -1.53
N PHE A 374 12.26 17.03 -2.37
CA PHE A 374 12.41 17.08 -3.83
C PHE A 374 12.16 18.48 -4.36
N VAL A 375 11.07 19.14 -3.94
CA VAL A 375 10.69 20.50 -4.35
C VAL A 375 10.69 21.44 -3.14
N ASP A 376 11.81 21.52 -2.45
CA ASP A 376 12.04 22.24 -1.18
C ASP A 376 11.72 23.76 -1.21
N HIS A 377 11.39 24.29 -2.36
CA HIS A 377 10.97 25.67 -2.58
C HIS A 377 9.46 25.86 -2.64
N ILE A 378 8.69 24.76 -2.60
CA ILE A 378 7.22 24.79 -2.56
C ILE A 378 6.77 24.60 -1.10
N PRO A 379 6.07 25.56 -0.51
CA PRO A 379 5.57 25.39 0.85
C PRO A 379 4.50 24.31 0.91
N GLN A 380 4.36 23.62 2.03
CA GLN A 380 3.45 22.48 2.19
C GLN A 380 1.99 22.84 1.87
N GLN A 381 1.56 24.07 2.16
CA GLN A 381 0.24 24.60 1.84
C GLN A 381 -0.03 24.78 0.34
N GLU A 382 0.98 24.59 -0.49
CA GLU A 382 0.87 24.62 -1.97
C GLU A 382 1.02 23.21 -2.58
N TYR A 383 0.80 22.17 -1.76
CA TYR A 383 0.67 20.77 -2.16
C TYR A 383 1.86 20.22 -2.96
N PRO A 384 3.08 20.18 -2.38
CA PRO A 384 4.30 19.76 -3.09
C PRO A 384 4.21 18.33 -3.63
N ALA A 385 3.54 17.40 -2.92
CA ALA A 385 3.34 16.03 -3.40
C ALA A 385 2.41 15.99 -4.64
N GLY A 386 1.33 16.77 -4.63
CA GLY A 386 0.45 16.91 -5.78
C GLY A 386 1.16 17.54 -6.97
N SER A 387 1.93 18.62 -6.73
CA SER A 387 2.75 19.29 -7.77
C SER A 387 3.76 18.33 -8.40
N LEU A 388 4.46 17.55 -7.58
CA LEU A 388 5.44 16.57 -8.07
C LEU A 388 4.78 15.43 -8.85
N ALA A 389 3.63 14.90 -8.38
CA ALA A 389 2.89 13.85 -9.09
C ALA A 389 2.40 14.33 -10.46
N ALA A 390 1.87 15.55 -10.54
CA ALA A 390 1.46 16.18 -11.79
C ALA A 390 2.65 16.43 -12.75
N ALA A 391 3.77 16.93 -12.22
CA ALA A 391 4.98 17.16 -13.00
C ALA A 391 5.60 15.86 -13.53
N LEU A 392 5.63 14.79 -12.72
CA LEU A 392 6.10 13.47 -13.16
C LEU A 392 5.24 12.93 -14.30
N TYR A 393 3.91 12.98 -14.17
CA TYR A 393 3.04 12.55 -15.26
C TYR A 393 3.30 13.37 -16.53
N LEU A 394 3.39 14.69 -16.43
CA LEU A 394 3.62 15.56 -17.56
C LEU A 394 4.87 15.17 -18.36
N VAL A 395 5.99 14.89 -17.67
CA VAL A 395 7.28 14.62 -18.35
C VAL A 395 7.49 13.16 -18.73
N SER A 396 6.67 12.24 -18.23
CA SER A 396 6.91 10.80 -18.38
C SER A 396 5.70 9.96 -18.78
N GLY A 397 4.47 10.45 -18.57
CA GLY A 397 3.28 9.60 -18.64
C GLY A 397 3.16 8.59 -17.49
N VAL A 398 4.01 8.67 -16.48
CA VAL A 398 3.93 7.84 -15.26
C VAL A 398 2.94 8.46 -14.29
N ARG A 399 1.88 7.73 -13.94
CA ARG A 399 0.88 8.16 -12.98
C ARG A 399 1.27 7.71 -11.57
N GLY A 400 1.85 8.60 -10.78
CA GLY A 400 2.07 8.42 -9.34
C GLY A 400 0.86 8.86 -8.53
N MET A 401 0.87 8.53 -7.24
CA MET A 401 -0.17 8.90 -6.29
C MET A 401 0.37 9.89 -5.27
N GLU A 402 -0.31 11.01 -5.15
CA GLU A 402 -0.09 11.95 -4.05
C GLU A 402 -0.45 11.29 -2.70
N ARG A 403 0.40 11.47 -1.70
CA ARG A 403 0.23 11.03 -0.31
C ARG A 403 0.79 12.12 0.61
N GLY A 404 0.01 13.16 0.82
CA GLY A 404 0.37 14.31 1.62
C GLY A 404 -0.87 15.11 2.02
N THR A 405 -0.71 16.39 2.21
CA THR A 405 -1.77 17.31 2.68
C THR A 405 -3.01 17.30 1.81
N MET A 406 -2.89 17.08 0.50
CA MET A 406 -4.04 16.95 -0.39
C MET A 406 -4.93 15.74 -0.04
N SER A 407 -4.33 14.68 0.53
CA SER A 407 -5.05 13.47 0.97
C SER A 407 -5.73 13.61 2.33
N GLU A 408 -5.37 14.62 3.12
CA GLU A 408 -6.01 14.90 4.41
C GLU A 408 -7.38 15.59 4.22
N GLN A 409 -8.26 15.43 5.20
CA GLN A 409 -9.54 16.14 5.24
C GLN A 409 -9.41 17.40 6.09
N ARG A 410 -10.17 18.44 5.76
CA ARG A 410 -10.35 19.59 6.67
C ARG A 410 -10.98 19.13 7.98
N ASP A 411 -10.59 19.78 9.06
CA ASP A 411 -11.23 19.59 10.36
C ASP A 411 -12.68 20.15 10.38
N ALA A 412 -13.37 19.96 11.50
CA ALA A 412 -14.74 20.44 11.67
C ALA A 412 -14.86 21.98 11.62
N GLU A 413 -13.79 22.69 11.90
CA GLU A 413 -13.67 24.14 11.85
C GLU A 413 -13.27 24.65 10.46
N GLY A 414 -12.99 23.76 9.51
CA GLY A 414 -12.59 24.06 8.14
C GLY A 414 -11.09 24.34 7.96
N ASN A 415 -10.26 24.14 9.00
CA ASN A 415 -8.82 24.27 8.88
C ASN A 415 -8.23 23.09 8.11
N GLU A 416 -7.12 23.33 7.43
CA GLU A 416 -6.39 22.30 6.72
C GLU A 416 -5.29 21.71 7.62
N PRO A 417 -5.42 20.45 8.08
CA PRO A 417 -4.32 19.77 8.74
C PRO A 417 -3.23 19.47 7.71
N LEU A 418 -1.99 19.78 8.08
CA LEU A 418 -0.84 19.40 7.27
C LEU A 418 -0.50 17.94 7.55
N ALA A 419 -0.21 17.18 6.50
CA ALA A 419 0.23 15.79 6.65
C ALA A 419 1.63 15.72 7.31
N ASP A 420 1.88 14.65 8.05
CA ASP A 420 3.21 14.40 8.64
C ASP A 420 4.31 14.25 7.58
N MET A 421 3.93 13.75 6.41
CA MET A 421 4.82 13.52 5.27
C MET A 421 4.14 13.93 3.96
N GLU A 422 4.92 14.49 3.04
CA GLU A 422 4.50 14.80 1.66
C GLU A 422 5.17 13.82 0.71
N LEU A 423 4.45 12.80 0.28
CA LEU A 423 5.01 11.72 -0.51
C LEU A 423 4.36 11.60 -1.89
N VAL A 424 5.16 11.25 -2.90
CA VAL A 424 4.64 10.70 -4.15
C VAL A 424 4.92 9.21 -4.18
N ARG A 425 3.86 8.41 -4.10
CA ARG A 425 3.94 6.97 -4.17
C ARG A 425 3.96 6.49 -5.62
N LEU A 426 4.92 5.64 -5.92
CA LEU A 426 5.05 4.92 -7.18
C LEU A 426 4.80 3.44 -6.92
N ALA A 427 3.53 3.05 -6.95
CA ALA A 427 3.11 1.68 -6.65
C ALA A 427 3.69 0.71 -7.68
N MET A 428 4.05 -0.48 -7.19
CA MET A 428 4.63 -1.55 -7.99
C MET A 428 3.70 -2.78 -7.99
N PRO A 429 2.65 -2.79 -8.84
CA PRO A 429 1.79 -3.97 -8.98
C PRO A 429 2.62 -5.21 -9.32
N ARG A 430 2.30 -6.32 -8.68
CA ARG A 430 3.08 -7.56 -8.86
C ARG A 430 2.92 -8.12 -10.25
N ARG A 431 4.03 -8.53 -10.86
CA ARG A 431 4.10 -9.17 -12.18
C ARG A 431 3.58 -8.29 -13.33
N VAL A 432 3.60 -6.96 -13.19
CA VAL A 432 3.05 -6.01 -14.17
C VAL A 432 4.16 -5.29 -14.92
N PHE A 433 5.11 -4.70 -14.22
CA PHE A 433 6.17 -3.92 -14.85
C PHE A 433 7.44 -4.74 -15.10
N THR A 434 8.12 -4.40 -16.18
CA THR A 434 9.45 -4.91 -16.51
C THR A 434 10.54 -4.00 -15.95
N LEU A 435 11.75 -4.53 -15.81
CA LEU A 435 12.90 -3.75 -15.35
C LEU A 435 13.18 -2.52 -16.24
N SER A 436 12.95 -2.63 -17.55
CA SER A 436 13.13 -1.49 -18.47
C SER A 436 12.11 -0.37 -18.23
N GLN A 437 10.88 -0.70 -17.85
CA GLN A 437 9.86 0.28 -17.50
C GLN A 437 10.17 0.97 -16.17
N VAL A 438 10.67 0.23 -15.19
CA VAL A 438 11.12 0.78 -13.90
C VAL A 438 12.31 1.73 -14.13
N ASN A 439 13.28 1.33 -14.96
CA ASN A 439 14.40 2.19 -15.30
C ASN A 439 13.99 3.46 -16.05
N TYR A 440 12.97 3.39 -16.91
CA TYR A 440 12.41 4.59 -17.55
C TYR A 440 11.81 5.55 -16.51
N ALA A 441 11.06 5.06 -15.54
CA ALA A 441 10.52 5.91 -14.46
C ALA A 441 11.63 6.56 -13.63
N ILE A 442 12.71 5.81 -13.30
CA ILE A 442 13.89 6.33 -12.60
C ILE A 442 14.58 7.42 -13.42
N ASP A 443 14.78 7.20 -14.72
CA ASP A 443 15.41 8.18 -15.64
C ASP A 443 14.62 9.50 -15.68
N ARG A 444 13.31 9.43 -15.79
CA ARG A 444 12.45 10.62 -15.82
C ARG A 444 12.39 11.35 -14.47
N LEU A 445 12.44 10.63 -13.36
CA LEU A 445 12.58 11.23 -12.04
C LEU A 445 13.93 11.94 -11.86
N ASP A 446 15.01 11.34 -12.35
CA ASP A 446 16.33 11.97 -12.29
C ASP A 446 16.35 13.28 -13.09
N TRP A 447 15.87 13.25 -14.35
CA TRP A 447 15.74 14.47 -15.13
C TRP A 447 14.87 15.53 -14.45
N LEU A 448 13.74 15.11 -13.88
CA LEU A 448 12.84 16.01 -13.19
C LEU A 448 13.49 16.61 -11.92
N TYR A 449 14.29 15.83 -11.19
CA TYR A 449 15.01 16.29 -10.02
C TYR A 449 16.08 17.34 -10.37
N GLN A 450 16.79 17.16 -11.49
CA GLN A 450 17.74 18.16 -11.99
C GLN A 450 17.03 19.47 -12.40
N ASN A 451 15.78 19.39 -12.82
CA ASN A 451 14.96 20.52 -13.27
C ASN A 451 13.89 20.96 -12.25
N ARG A 452 13.93 20.44 -11.01
CA ARG A 452 12.88 20.60 -10.00
C ARG A 452 12.49 22.04 -9.66
N ARG A 453 13.42 23.00 -9.84
CA ARG A 453 13.13 24.42 -9.61
C ARG A 453 12.14 25.03 -10.60
N LEU A 454 11.86 24.34 -11.70
CA LEU A 454 10.81 24.73 -12.64
C LEU A 454 9.40 24.37 -12.15
N ILE A 455 9.27 23.42 -11.22
CA ILE A 455 7.96 22.99 -10.67
C ILE A 455 7.47 24.08 -9.73
N GLY A 456 6.21 24.48 -9.84
CA GLY A 456 5.55 25.43 -8.96
C GLY A 456 4.47 24.77 -8.11
N GLY A 457 3.98 25.50 -7.11
CA GLY A 457 2.87 25.07 -6.25
C GLY A 457 1.53 25.03 -6.95
N MET A 458 0.55 24.44 -6.27
CA MET A 458 -0.83 24.35 -6.71
C MET A 458 -1.79 24.92 -5.67
N GLU A 459 -3.03 25.13 -6.07
CA GLU A 459 -4.15 25.49 -5.20
C GLU A 459 -5.43 24.80 -5.69
N TRP A 460 -6.41 24.65 -4.82
CA TRP A 460 -7.71 24.10 -5.19
C TRP A 460 -8.45 25.01 -6.16
N GLU A 461 -8.93 24.43 -7.26
CA GLU A 461 -9.93 25.02 -8.16
C GLU A 461 -11.34 24.57 -7.76
N GLU A 462 -11.48 23.28 -7.40
CA GLU A 462 -12.69 22.67 -6.89
C GLU A 462 -12.33 21.70 -5.77
N GLU A 463 -12.79 21.98 -4.54
CA GLU A 463 -12.48 21.19 -3.36
C GLU A 463 -13.75 20.51 -2.82
N PRO A 464 -13.89 19.16 -2.99
CA PRO A 464 -14.98 18.39 -2.42
C PRO A 464 -14.88 18.29 -0.88
N GLU A 465 -16.03 18.23 -0.21
CA GLU A 465 -16.12 18.14 1.24
C GLU A 465 -15.61 16.80 1.80
N ILE A 466 -15.73 15.70 1.03
CA ILE A 466 -15.37 14.35 1.47
C ILE A 466 -14.41 13.72 0.47
N LEU A 467 -13.32 13.14 0.97
CA LEU A 467 -12.33 12.43 0.17
C LEU A 467 -11.85 13.25 -1.04
N ARG A 468 -11.54 14.53 -0.79
CA ARG A 468 -11.21 15.56 -1.77
C ARG A 468 -10.13 15.14 -2.76
N PHE A 469 -9.16 14.35 -2.36
CA PHE A 469 -8.08 13.88 -3.22
C PHE A 469 -8.54 12.97 -4.38
N PHE A 470 -9.71 12.31 -4.28
CA PHE A 470 -10.25 11.50 -5.38
C PHE A 470 -10.93 12.31 -6.47
N TYR A 471 -11.56 13.44 -6.12
CA TYR A 471 -12.48 14.15 -6.99
C TYR A 471 -12.10 15.61 -7.22
N GLY A 472 -11.29 16.17 -6.35
CA GLY A 472 -10.94 17.58 -6.37
C GLY A 472 -10.10 17.97 -7.59
N ARG A 473 -10.24 19.20 -8.02
CA ARG A 473 -9.49 19.78 -9.13
C ARG A 473 -8.55 20.83 -8.59
N MET A 474 -7.33 20.80 -9.10
CA MET A 474 -6.28 21.74 -8.75
C MET A 474 -5.95 22.64 -9.94
N ARG A 475 -5.27 23.74 -9.68
CA ARG A 475 -4.66 24.56 -10.72
C ARG A 475 -3.24 25.01 -10.30
N PRO A 476 -2.34 25.21 -11.25
CA PRO A 476 -1.01 25.76 -10.98
C PRO A 476 -1.09 27.21 -10.51
N LYS A 477 -0.30 27.58 -9.50
CA LYS A 477 -0.17 28.97 -9.04
C LYS A 477 0.72 29.83 -9.92
N SER A 478 1.46 29.21 -10.87
CA SER A 478 2.34 29.88 -11.84
C SER A 478 2.38 29.07 -13.14
N ASP A 479 2.97 29.64 -14.20
CA ASP A 479 3.09 28.97 -15.51
C ASP A 479 4.25 27.95 -15.56
N TRP A 480 4.40 27.15 -14.52
CA TRP A 480 5.45 26.14 -14.43
C TRP A 480 5.28 24.99 -15.44
N VAL A 481 4.05 24.70 -15.84
CA VAL A 481 3.73 23.65 -16.82
C VAL A 481 4.36 23.97 -18.18
N SER A 482 4.16 25.19 -18.68
CA SER A 482 4.78 25.63 -19.94
C SER A 482 6.30 25.66 -19.86
N ALA A 483 6.87 26.03 -18.70
CA ALA A 483 8.30 26.03 -18.48
C ALA A 483 8.89 24.61 -18.56
N LEU A 484 8.22 23.62 -17.94
CA LEU A 484 8.64 22.21 -18.02
C LEU A 484 8.51 21.64 -19.43
N VAL A 485 7.41 21.91 -20.15
CA VAL A 485 7.25 21.47 -21.54
C VAL A 485 8.35 22.03 -22.43
N LYS A 486 8.65 23.32 -22.30
CA LYS A 486 9.72 23.96 -23.03
C LYS A 486 11.08 23.29 -22.74
N LYS A 487 11.42 23.11 -21.46
CA LYS A 487 12.67 22.47 -21.03
C LYS A 487 12.78 21.03 -21.53
N PHE A 488 11.68 20.27 -21.47
CA PHE A 488 11.63 18.91 -22.01
C PHE A 488 11.95 18.89 -23.50
N ARG A 489 11.38 19.78 -24.29
CA ARG A 489 11.66 19.90 -25.74
C ARG A 489 13.09 20.34 -26.04
N GLU A 490 13.66 21.21 -25.21
CA GLU A 490 15.07 21.59 -25.32
C GLU A 490 16.01 20.40 -25.12
N ASP A 491 15.73 19.52 -24.17
CA ASP A 491 16.63 18.42 -23.79
C ASP A 491 16.38 17.14 -24.60
N PHE A 492 15.13 16.84 -24.97
CA PHE A 492 14.74 15.58 -25.61
C PHE A 492 14.24 15.73 -27.05
N GLY A 493 14.12 16.96 -27.57
CA GLY A 493 13.63 17.22 -28.93
C GLY A 493 12.23 16.63 -29.16
N ASP A 494 12.08 15.83 -30.21
CA ASP A 494 10.81 15.22 -30.61
C ASP A 494 10.51 13.88 -29.89
N SER A 495 11.27 13.53 -28.86
CA SER A 495 11.00 12.33 -28.06
C SER A 495 9.61 12.39 -27.41
N LEU A 496 8.99 11.21 -27.27
CA LEU A 496 7.73 11.07 -26.55
C LEU A 496 7.89 11.31 -25.05
#